data_15b37423339c7534210a03ed637d9f6a
#
_entry.id   15b37423339c7534210a03ed637d9f6a
#
_cell.length_a   1.000
_cell.length_b   1.000
_cell.length_c   1.000
_cell.angle_alpha   90.00
_cell.angle_beta   90.00
_cell.angle_gamma   90.00
#
_symmetry.space_group_name_H-M   'P 1'
#
loop_
_entity.id
_entity.type
_entity.pdbx_description
1 polymer ?
#
loop_
_entity_poly.entity_id
_entity_poly.type
_entity_poly.pdbx_seq_one_letter_code
_entity_poly.pdbx_strand_id
1 'polypeptide(L)'
;MPAPAVARASRRTIGGDFLEAVRYLEAEGWTDGLPVIPPTEPLVAEMLSHTKRAPDEVLGQMEPLRGTVTVEKVAANSVMAGCLPEYFPVVLASVRAVLQPEFHVGSTACTTGGSAPVIIVNGPIARRLGIGGGTACFGGNIKPNATIGRALRLVMRNLGGAKPDGMEKSTQAWPGKIVGCCFAENEARSPWEPLHVERGCAHGTSAVTVVATRGIYPVTEGTQTTGQGVVETLVSAMRYVGTPIFHQMRNRIPVVVALCPEHAQEIARAGFGRRRLREHLYAEVRLPVRELKGRVYYGTRAWPDWIDESDPEARVPIVATPDDFWLVVAGGDGRHSAWMPAWGVCRGATEVIEES
;
A
#
# COMPACT_ATOMS: atom_id res chain seq x y z
N MET A 1 18.30 -37.30 1.85
CA MET A 1 18.33 -36.21 0.86
C MET A 1 19.20 -35.11 1.45
N PRO A 2 20.20 -34.55 0.75
CA PRO A 2 20.95 -33.41 1.26
C PRO A 2 19.97 -32.24 1.44
N ALA A 3 20.12 -31.48 2.54
CA ALA A 3 19.37 -30.26 2.76
C ALA A 3 19.54 -29.32 1.55
N PRO A 4 18.46 -28.66 1.08
CA PRO A 4 18.59 -27.73 -0.04
C PRO A 4 19.64 -26.67 0.32
N ALA A 5 20.55 -26.41 -0.61
CA ALA A 5 21.60 -25.42 -0.43
C ALA A 5 20.94 -24.09 -0.03
N VAL A 6 21.35 -23.56 1.10
CA VAL A 6 20.86 -22.31 1.66
C VAL A 6 21.04 -21.21 0.61
N ALA A 7 19.94 -20.58 0.21
CA ALA A 7 19.91 -19.59 -0.87
C ALA A 7 20.45 -18.22 -0.39
N ARG A 8 21.73 -18.16 -0.04
CA ARG A 8 22.40 -16.89 0.24
C ARG A 8 22.37 -15.98 -0.99
N ALA A 9 22.33 -14.67 -0.78
CA ALA A 9 22.52 -13.73 -1.87
C ALA A 9 23.91 -13.93 -2.51
N SER A 10 23.98 -13.86 -3.84
CA SER A 10 25.27 -13.98 -4.55
C SER A 10 26.13 -12.74 -4.26
N ARG A 11 27.45 -12.97 -4.14
CA ARG A 11 28.46 -11.91 -3.99
C ARG A 11 29.06 -11.57 -5.34
N ARG A 12 29.31 -10.29 -5.59
CA ARG A 12 30.04 -9.80 -6.75
C ARG A 12 31.14 -8.88 -6.30
N THR A 13 32.34 -9.09 -6.80
CA THR A 13 33.45 -8.15 -6.60
C THR A 13 33.41 -7.16 -7.76
N ILE A 14 33.24 -5.88 -7.44
CA ILE A 14 33.20 -4.78 -8.40
C ILE A 14 34.44 -3.95 -8.11
N GLY A 15 35.31 -3.78 -9.11
CA GLY A 15 36.44 -2.86 -9.02
C GLY A 15 35.95 -1.43 -9.23
N GLY A 16 36.72 -0.45 -8.70
CA GLY A 16 36.46 0.94 -8.95
C GLY A 16 35.84 1.70 -7.79
N ASP A 17 35.29 2.88 -8.09
CA ASP A 17 34.70 3.80 -7.11
C ASP A 17 33.18 3.57 -6.91
N PHE A 18 32.57 4.40 -6.08
CA PHE A 18 31.14 4.37 -5.79
C PHE A 18 30.27 4.53 -7.06
N LEU A 19 30.67 5.42 -7.97
CA LEU A 19 29.89 5.67 -9.20
C LEU A 19 29.96 4.49 -10.17
N GLU A 20 31.10 3.82 -10.23
CA GLU A 20 31.24 2.59 -11.03
C GLU A 20 30.37 1.46 -10.48
N ALA A 21 30.29 1.31 -9.16
CA ALA A 21 29.38 0.37 -8.55
C ALA A 21 27.90 0.70 -8.87
N VAL A 22 27.50 1.97 -8.81
CA VAL A 22 26.13 2.40 -9.21
C VAL A 22 25.86 2.07 -10.67
N ARG A 23 26.79 2.40 -11.59
CA ARG A 23 26.66 2.09 -13.02
C ARG A 23 26.56 0.58 -13.30
N TYR A 24 27.30 -0.21 -12.53
CA TYR A 24 27.18 -1.67 -12.61
C TYR A 24 25.76 -2.14 -12.24
N LEU A 25 25.21 -1.65 -11.14
CA LEU A 25 23.86 -2.00 -10.69
C LEU A 25 22.77 -1.54 -11.69
N GLU A 26 22.99 -0.41 -12.35
CA GLU A 26 22.14 0.06 -13.46
C GLU A 26 22.20 -0.87 -14.66
N ALA A 27 23.42 -1.25 -15.10
CA ALA A 27 23.64 -2.15 -16.23
C ALA A 27 23.03 -3.53 -16.00
N GLU A 28 23.08 -4.05 -14.77
CA GLU A 28 22.40 -5.29 -14.36
C GLU A 28 20.86 -5.15 -14.26
N GLY A 29 20.33 -3.94 -14.42
CA GLY A 29 18.89 -3.65 -14.31
C GLY A 29 18.32 -3.85 -12.90
N TRP A 30 19.15 -3.65 -11.88
CA TRP A 30 18.74 -3.79 -10.47
C TRP A 30 18.23 -2.49 -9.85
N THR A 31 18.27 -1.38 -10.57
CA THR A 31 17.73 -0.09 -10.12
C THR A 31 16.34 0.18 -10.69
N ASP A 32 15.64 1.10 -10.09
CA ASP A 32 14.35 1.62 -10.53
C ASP A 32 14.47 2.85 -11.45
N GLY A 33 15.67 3.15 -11.92
CA GLY A 33 16.00 4.35 -12.70
C GLY A 33 16.47 5.53 -11.84
N LEU A 34 16.44 5.40 -10.52
CA LEU A 34 17.01 6.35 -9.58
C LEU A 34 18.34 5.83 -9.04
N PRO A 35 19.26 6.70 -8.62
CA PRO A 35 20.50 6.30 -7.95
C PRO A 35 20.21 5.37 -6.76
N VAL A 36 21.04 4.35 -6.58
CA VAL A 36 20.98 3.42 -5.46
C VAL A 36 22.27 3.44 -4.66
N ILE A 37 22.18 3.10 -3.39
CA ILE A 37 23.37 2.86 -2.57
C ILE A 37 23.84 1.42 -2.83
N PRO A 38 25.07 1.19 -3.28
CA PRO A 38 25.58 -0.17 -3.45
C PRO A 38 25.48 -0.97 -2.15
N PRO A 39 24.83 -2.14 -2.15
CA PRO A 39 24.60 -2.95 -0.96
C PRO A 39 25.87 -3.75 -0.62
N THR A 40 26.87 -3.06 -0.09
CA THR A 40 28.11 -3.68 0.36
C THR A 40 27.88 -4.59 1.56
N GLU A 41 28.76 -5.57 1.78
CA GLU A 41 28.60 -6.50 2.91
C GLU A 41 28.51 -5.80 4.27
N PRO A 42 29.31 -4.75 4.59
CA PRO A 42 29.15 -4.03 5.85
C PRO A 42 27.78 -3.36 6.01
N LEU A 43 27.26 -2.70 4.97
CA LEU A 43 25.96 -2.03 5.01
C LEU A 43 24.80 -3.05 5.14
N VAL A 44 24.89 -4.18 4.46
CA VAL A 44 23.91 -5.27 4.59
C VAL A 44 23.97 -5.89 5.98
N ALA A 45 25.18 -6.09 6.55
CA ALA A 45 25.34 -6.62 7.89
C ALA A 45 24.78 -5.66 8.97
N GLU A 46 24.97 -4.35 8.79
CA GLU A 46 24.39 -3.33 9.66
C GLU A 46 22.85 -3.37 9.59
N MET A 47 22.27 -3.46 8.38
CA MET A 47 20.83 -3.62 8.20
C MET A 47 20.31 -4.86 8.93
N LEU A 48 21.00 -6.00 8.79
CA LEU A 48 20.64 -7.27 9.41
C LEU A 48 20.73 -7.26 10.93
N SER A 49 21.52 -6.39 11.53
CA SER A 49 21.60 -6.25 13.00
C SER A 49 20.30 -5.75 13.63
N HIS A 50 19.36 -5.24 12.83
CA HIS A 50 18.03 -4.78 13.26
C HIS A 50 16.92 -5.83 13.15
N THR A 51 17.28 -7.10 13.05
CA THR A 51 16.33 -8.23 13.11
C THR A 51 16.94 -9.44 13.81
N LYS A 52 16.12 -10.24 14.48
CA LYS A 52 16.51 -11.55 15.06
C LYS A 52 16.44 -12.69 14.04
N ARG A 53 15.93 -12.41 12.83
CA ARG A 53 15.79 -13.43 11.80
C ARG A 53 17.13 -13.76 11.17
N ALA A 54 17.32 -15.03 10.82
CA ALA A 54 18.53 -15.48 10.15
C ALA A 54 18.62 -14.87 8.73
N PRO A 55 19.81 -14.43 8.27
CA PRO A 55 19.97 -13.82 6.95
C PRO A 55 19.48 -14.70 5.78
N ASP A 56 19.62 -16.01 5.92
CA ASP A 56 19.26 -17.03 4.94
C ASP A 56 17.82 -17.55 5.11
N GLU A 57 17.09 -17.07 6.09
CA GLU A 57 15.69 -17.42 6.27
C GLU A 57 14.89 -17.05 5.03
N VAL A 58 14.15 -18.02 4.48
CA VAL A 58 13.29 -17.86 3.32
C VAL A 58 11.92 -17.39 3.79
N LEU A 59 11.55 -16.17 3.39
CA LEU A 59 10.24 -15.56 3.68
C LEU A 59 9.14 -16.03 2.72
N GLY A 60 9.52 -16.43 1.51
CA GLY A 60 8.60 -16.88 0.47
C GLY A 60 9.18 -16.70 -0.93
N GLN A 61 8.26 -16.72 -1.92
CA GLN A 61 8.61 -16.50 -3.33
C GLN A 61 7.86 -15.26 -3.85
N MET A 62 8.61 -14.32 -4.43
CA MET A 62 8.05 -13.10 -4.99
C MET A 62 7.56 -13.35 -6.42
N GLU A 63 6.27 -13.36 -6.61
CA GLU A 63 5.68 -13.44 -7.94
C GLU A 63 5.86 -12.11 -8.73
N PRO A 64 5.82 -12.12 -10.07
CA PRO A 64 5.46 -13.25 -10.95
C PRO A 64 6.60 -14.24 -11.26
N LEU A 65 7.88 -13.85 -11.18
CA LEU A 65 9.01 -14.74 -11.50
C LEU A 65 9.35 -15.73 -10.39
N ARG A 66 8.68 -15.66 -9.25
CA ARG A 66 8.86 -16.56 -8.09
C ARG A 66 10.28 -16.60 -7.54
N GLY A 67 10.97 -15.45 -7.60
CA GLY A 67 12.29 -15.32 -6.99
C GLY A 67 12.23 -15.54 -5.48
N THR A 68 13.16 -16.36 -4.96
CA THR A 68 13.25 -16.65 -3.53
C THR A 68 13.60 -15.40 -2.75
N VAL A 69 12.75 -15.03 -1.80
CA VAL A 69 12.92 -13.90 -0.89
C VAL A 69 13.57 -14.39 0.39
N THR A 70 14.80 -13.93 0.66
CA THR A 70 15.47 -14.16 1.94
C THR A 70 15.62 -12.85 2.70
N VAL A 71 15.80 -12.92 4.02
CA VAL A 71 16.00 -11.74 4.87
C VAL A 71 17.18 -10.91 4.36
N GLU A 72 18.31 -11.53 3.98
CA GLU A 72 19.48 -10.86 3.42
C GLU A 72 19.18 -10.12 2.11
N LYS A 73 18.38 -10.73 1.20
CA LYS A 73 18.01 -10.04 -0.05
C LYS A 73 17.10 -8.84 0.20
N VAL A 74 16.23 -8.92 1.20
CA VAL A 74 15.43 -7.76 1.62
C VAL A 74 16.34 -6.67 2.17
N ALA A 75 17.32 -7.03 3.02
CA ALA A 75 18.30 -6.09 3.57
C ALA A 75 19.10 -5.39 2.46
N ALA A 76 19.60 -6.14 1.46
CA ALA A 76 20.31 -5.56 0.34
C ALA A 76 19.46 -4.54 -0.44
N ASN A 77 18.19 -4.85 -0.73
CA ASN A 77 17.29 -3.91 -1.40
C ASN A 77 16.92 -2.70 -0.49
N SER A 78 16.91 -2.87 0.82
CA SER A 78 16.71 -1.77 1.77
C SER A 78 17.89 -0.79 1.76
N VAL A 79 19.13 -1.30 1.72
CA VAL A 79 20.33 -0.49 1.51
C VAL A 79 20.25 0.25 0.19
N MET A 80 19.93 -0.45 -0.90
CA MET A 80 19.80 0.15 -2.24
C MET A 80 18.78 1.28 -2.27
N ALA A 81 17.69 1.17 -1.53
CA ALA A 81 16.66 2.21 -1.42
C ALA A 81 17.08 3.42 -0.61
N GLY A 82 18.16 3.34 0.17
CA GLY A 82 18.63 4.38 1.09
C GLY A 82 17.95 4.36 2.47
N CYS A 83 17.39 3.22 2.87
CA CYS A 83 16.88 3.04 4.24
C CYS A 83 17.98 3.18 5.27
N LEU A 84 17.63 3.76 6.42
CA LEU A 84 18.46 3.62 7.61
C LEU A 84 18.24 2.21 8.21
N PRO A 85 19.24 1.64 8.91
CA PRO A 85 19.13 0.29 9.45
C PRO A 85 17.93 0.08 10.36
N GLU A 86 17.56 1.05 11.17
CA GLU A 86 16.40 1.01 12.07
C GLU A 86 15.05 0.93 11.35
N TYR A 87 14.99 1.20 10.04
CA TYR A 87 13.75 1.04 9.24
C TYR A 87 13.53 -0.40 8.79
N PHE A 88 14.55 -1.25 8.90
CA PHE A 88 14.51 -2.61 8.38
C PHE A 88 13.35 -3.47 8.90
N PRO A 89 12.99 -3.44 10.19
CA PRO A 89 11.83 -4.17 10.70
C PRO A 89 10.51 -3.82 9.96
N VAL A 90 10.33 -2.53 9.60
CA VAL A 90 9.14 -2.08 8.86
C VAL A 90 9.16 -2.58 7.42
N VAL A 91 10.32 -2.53 6.76
CA VAL A 91 10.47 -3.08 5.39
C VAL A 91 10.22 -4.57 5.40
N LEU A 92 10.78 -5.29 6.38
CA LEU A 92 10.63 -6.74 6.49
C LEU A 92 9.16 -7.16 6.70
N ALA A 93 8.45 -6.48 7.61
CA ALA A 93 7.02 -6.69 7.80
C ALA A 93 6.21 -6.36 6.53
N SER A 94 6.57 -5.29 5.81
CA SER A 94 5.91 -4.92 4.54
C SER A 94 6.12 -5.98 3.45
N VAL A 95 7.32 -6.57 3.38
CA VAL A 95 7.60 -7.68 2.46
C VAL A 95 6.80 -8.92 2.85
N ARG A 96 6.71 -9.26 4.14
CA ARG A 96 5.86 -10.37 4.61
C ARG A 96 4.39 -10.15 4.27
N ALA A 97 3.88 -8.93 4.44
CA ALA A 97 2.51 -8.58 4.08
C ALA A 97 2.22 -8.79 2.59
N VAL A 98 3.11 -8.37 1.67
CA VAL A 98 2.88 -8.57 0.23
C VAL A 98 3.04 -10.03 -0.21
N LEU A 99 3.71 -10.86 0.56
CA LEU A 99 3.82 -12.30 0.32
C LEU A 99 2.58 -13.08 0.78
N GLN A 100 1.68 -12.46 1.57
CA GLN A 100 0.42 -13.08 1.96
C GLN A 100 -0.49 -13.28 0.73
N PRO A 101 -1.23 -14.42 0.68
CA PRO A 101 -2.12 -14.71 -0.45
C PRO A 101 -3.14 -13.59 -0.74
N GLU A 102 -3.63 -12.90 0.28
CA GLU A 102 -4.61 -11.83 0.21
C GLU A 102 -4.13 -10.61 -0.59
N PHE A 103 -2.82 -10.40 -0.66
CA PHE A 103 -2.25 -9.29 -1.42
C PHE A 103 -2.22 -9.56 -2.92
N HIS A 104 -2.13 -10.82 -3.35
CA HIS A 104 -2.05 -11.22 -4.76
C HIS A 104 -0.92 -10.52 -5.53
N VAL A 105 0.31 -10.61 -5.01
CA VAL A 105 1.46 -9.86 -5.53
C VAL A 105 1.70 -10.06 -7.02
N GLY A 106 1.52 -11.27 -7.54
CA GLY A 106 1.69 -11.59 -8.97
C GLY A 106 0.73 -10.79 -9.85
N SER A 107 -0.57 -10.81 -9.52
CA SER A 107 -1.58 -10.04 -10.26
C SER A 107 -1.33 -8.53 -10.15
N THR A 108 -0.92 -8.07 -8.97
CA THR A 108 -0.60 -6.66 -8.71
C THR A 108 0.59 -6.19 -9.54
N ALA A 109 1.59 -7.04 -9.72
CA ALA A 109 2.80 -6.72 -10.45
C ALA A 109 2.62 -6.71 -11.97
N CYS A 110 1.75 -7.61 -12.52
CA CYS A 110 1.61 -7.83 -13.98
C CYS A 110 0.43 -7.11 -14.63
N THR A 111 -0.38 -6.39 -13.86
CA THR A 111 -1.61 -5.77 -14.38
C THR A 111 -1.33 -4.66 -15.39
N THR A 112 -2.23 -4.47 -16.35
CA THR A 112 -2.27 -3.28 -17.22
C THR A 112 -2.72 -2.02 -16.49
N GLY A 113 -3.36 -2.13 -15.33
CA GLY A 113 -3.66 -1.01 -14.45
C GLY A 113 -2.44 -0.60 -13.61
N GLY A 114 -2.32 0.67 -13.30
CA GLY A 114 -1.17 1.23 -12.55
C GLY A 114 -1.23 0.92 -11.06
N SER A 115 -1.16 -0.37 -10.68
CA SER A 115 -1.23 -0.80 -9.29
C SER A 115 0.10 -0.66 -8.56
N ALA A 116 0.09 -0.07 -7.36
CA ALA A 116 1.30 0.08 -6.53
C ALA A 116 0.98 -0.07 -5.04
N PRO A 117 1.94 -0.56 -4.21
CA PRO A 117 1.71 -0.74 -2.79
C PRO A 117 1.60 0.58 -2.06
N VAL A 118 0.64 0.63 -1.14
CA VAL A 118 0.49 1.63 -0.09
C VAL A 118 0.73 0.92 1.24
N ILE A 119 1.64 1.44 2.04
CA ILE A 119 2.04 0.93 3.34
C ILE A 119 1.53 1.90 4.40
N ILE A 120 0.62 1.44 5.25
CA ILE A 120 0.09 2.19 6.39
C ILE A 120 0.79 1.63 7.64
N VAL A 121 1.52 2.49 8.35
CA VAL A 121 2.26 2.10 9.54
C VAL A 121 1.52 2.57 10.78
N ASN A 122 1.32 1.66 11.71
CA ASN A 122 0.65 1.90 12.98
C ASN A 122 1.53 1.55 14.17
N GLY A 123 1.20 2.13 15.32
CA GLY A 123 1.81 1.82 16.60
C GLY A 123 3.05 2.65 16.94
N PRO A 124 3.71 2.34 18.06
CA PRO A 124 4.81 3.15 18.62
C PRO A 124 6.01 3.35 17.68
N ILE A 125 6.26 2.37 16.80
CA ILE A 125 7.39 2.40 15.85
C ILE A 125 7.30 3.59 14.89
N ALA A 126 6.09 3.97 14.49
CA ALA A 126 5.89 5.08 13.57
C ALA A 126 6.50 6.39 14.12
N ARG A 127 6.20 6.69 15.39
CA ARG A 127 6.74 7.86 16.07
C ARG A 127 8.23 7.75 16.32
N ARG A 128 8.71 6.57 16.77
CA ARG A 128 10.12 6.34 17.09
C ARG A 128 11.03 6.53 15.86
N LEU A 129 10.58 6.08 14.69
CA LEU A 129 11.34 6.17 13.45
C LEU A 129 11.04 7.44 12.63
N GLY A 130 10.18 8.33 13.12
CA GLY A 130 9.80 9.54 12.41
C GLY A 130 9.04 9.29 11.11
N ILE A 131 8.29 8.16 11.02
CA ILE A 131 7.43 7.90 9.88
C ILE A 131 6.27 8.89 9.92
N GLY A 132 6.19 9.76 8.91
CA GLY A 132 5.24 10.85 8.88
C GLY A 132 3.82 10.39 8.63
N GLY A 133 2.90 10.78 9.52
CA GLY A 133 1.45 10.63 9.35
C GLY A 133 0.73 11.99 9.33
N GLY A 134 1.48 13.09 9.50
CA GLY A 134 0.98 14.47 9.50
C GLY A 134 1.14 15.15 8.13
N THR A 135 1.47 16.43 8.14
CA THR A 135 1.64 17.25 6.93
C THR A 135 2.54 16.57 5.91
N ALA A 136 2.14 16.57 4.64
CA ALA A 136 2.85 15.98 3.51
C ALA A 136 3.13 14.47 3.63
N CYS A 137 2.36 13.71 4.40
CA CYS A 137 2.62 12.30 4.67
C CYS A 137 2.66 11.41 3.40
N PHE A 138 2.00 11.77 2.31
CA PHE A 138 2.06 11.07 1.01
C PHE A 138 3.15 11.61 0.09
N GLY A 139 3.77 12.71 0.45
CA GLY A 139 4.76 13.40 -0.36
C GLY A 139 6.20 13.08 0.02
N GLY A 140 7.11 13.82 -0.62
CA GLY A 140 8.53 13.71 -0.35
C GLY A 140 8.97 14.44 0.93
N ASN A 141 10.29 14.45 1.13
CA ASN A 141 10.98 15.11 2.22
C ASN A 141 10.81 14.47 3.63
N ILE A 142 10.23 13.28 3.71
CA ILE A 142 10.20 12.46 4.91
C ILE A 142 10.95 11.17 4.58
N LYS A 143 12.18 11.06 5.04
CA LYS A 143 13.10 9.98 4.64
C LYS A 143 12.53 8.58 4.84
N PRO A 144 11.98 8.19 6.01
CA PRO A 144 11.43 6.85 6.17
C PRO A 144 10.25 6.58 5.22
N ASN A 145 9.36 7.55 5.00
CA ASN A 145 8.22 7.37 4.09
C ASN A 145 8.68 7.05 2.66
N ALA A 146 9.67 7.80 2.17
CA ALA A 146 10.20 7.63 0.82
C ALA A 146 10.99 6.32 0.67
N THR A 147 11.89 6.03 1.63
CA THR A 147 12.83 4.91 1.48
C THR A 147 12.21 3.56 1.80
N ILE A 148 11.31 3.46 2.78
CA ILE A 148 10.59 2.21 3.10
C ILE A 148 9.71 1.78 1.91
N GLY A 149 8.93 2.69 1.36
CA GLY A 149 8.11 2.40 0.19
C GLY A 149 8.95 1.96 -1.02
N ARG A 150 10.07 2.67 -1.27
CA ARG A 150 11.01 2.34 -2.33
C ARG A 150 11.68 0.97 -2.13
N ALA A 151 12.06 0.63 -0.89
CA ALA A 151 12.66 -0.65 -0.57
C ALA A 151 11.73 -1.81 -0.92
N LEU A 152 10.45 -1.74 -0.52
CA LEU A 152 9.45 -2.73 -0.91
C LEU A 152 9.34 -2.84 -2.44
N ARG A 153 9.32 -1.71 -3.16
CA ARG A 153 9.26 -1.72 -4.63
C ARG A 153 10.50 -2.35 -5.27
N LEU A 154 11.70 -2.09 -4.75
CA LEU A 154 12.94 -2.73 -5.24
C LEU A 154 12.92 -4.24 -4.99
N VAL A 155 12.42 -4.70 -3.84
CA VAL A 155 12.23 -6.14 -3.58
C VAL A 155 11.28 -6.76 -4.61
N MET A 156 10.11 -6.17 -4.83
CA MET A 156 9.14 -6.65 -5.83
C MET A 156 9.72 -6.65 -7.25
N ARG A 157 10.50 -5.63 -7.59
CA ARG A 157 11.16 -5.50 -8.88
C ARG A 157 12.28 -6.54 -9.08
N ASN A 158 13.20 -6.60 -8.14
CA ASN A 158 14.44 -7.37 -8.31
C ASN A 158 14.25 -8.86 -8.07
N LEU A 159 13.32 -9.25 -7.20
CA LEU A 159 13.04 -10.66 -6.92
C LEU A 159 11.77 -11.16 -7.65
N GLY A 160 10.78 -10.31 -7.86
CA GLY A 160 9.55 -10.66 -8.56
C GLY A 160 9.57 -10.40 -10.06
N GLY A 161 10.50 -9.61 -10.56
CA GLY A 161 10.59 -9.29 -11.99
C GLY A 161 9.57 -8.26 -12.48
N ALA A 162 9.01 -7.45 -11.58
CA ALA A 162 8.07 -6.37 -11.92
C ALA A 162 8.82 -5.19 -12.59
N LYS A 163 9.34 -5.44 -13.80
CA LYS A 163 10.10 -4.49 -14.62
C LYS A 163 9.35 -4.18 -15.91
N PRO A 164 9.42 -2.95 -16.46
CA PRO A 164 8.73 -2.57 -17.71
C PRO A 164 9.07 -3.47 -18.90
N ASP A 165 10.34 -3.86 -19.05
CA ASP A 165 10.80 -4.76 -20.12
C ASP A 165 10.56 -6.25 -19.83
N GLY A 166 9.89 -6.54 -18.71
CA GLY A 166 9.59 -7.88 -18.23
C GLY A 166 8.09 -8.09 -18.02
N MET A 167 7.74 -8.31 -16.77
CA MET A 167 6.37 -8.68 -16.36
C MET A 167 5.47 -7.47 -16.05
N GLU A 168 6.01 -6.27 -15.89
CA GLU A 168 5.21 -5.05 -15.69
C GLU A 168 4.47 -4.68 -16.98
N LYS A 169 3.15 -4.56 -16.90
CA LYS A 169 2.29 -4.28 -18.06
C LYS A 169 1.40 -3.03 -17.89
N SER A 170 1.66 -2.23 -16.85
CA SER A 170 0.87 -1.00 -16.60
C SER A 170 0.93 -0.07 -17.81
N THR A 171 -0.24 0.39 -18.26
CA THR A 171 -0.34 1.27 -19.43
C THR A 171 0.33 2.62 -19.18
N GLN A 172 0.03 3.29 -18.05
CA GLN A 172 0.72 4.52 -17.64
C GLN A 172 1.44 4.36 -16.31
N ALA A 173 0.83 3.64 -15.36
CA ALA A 173 1.23 3.60 -13.96
C ALA A 173 1.05 4.96 -13.23
N TRP A 174 1.52 5.06 -12.01
CA TRP A 174 1.61 6.29 -11.23
C TRP A 174 2.89 6.25 -10.39
N PRO A 175 3.37 7.39 -9.81
CA PRO A 175 4.65 7.45 -9.09
C PRO A 175 4.83 6.41 -7.98
N GLY A 176 3.75 5.85 -7.42
CA GLY A 176 3.80 4.72 -6.50
C GLY A 176 4.48 3.46 -7.06
N LYS A 177 4.61 3.34 -8.37
CA LYS A 177 5.39 2.26 -9.00
C LYS A 177 6.90 2.43 -8.82
N ILE A 178 7.38 3.62 -8.52
CA ILE A 178 8.79 3.90 -8.22
C ILE A 178 9.02 3.75 -6.72
N VAL A 179 8.36 4.61 -5.93
CA VAL A 179 8.66 4.77 -4.50
C VAL A 179 7.65 4.09 -3.58
N GLY A 180 6.60 3.47 -4.09
CA GLY A 180 5.47 3.08 -3.26
C GLY A 180 4.79 4.32 -2.65
N CYS A 181 3.97 4.08 -1.63
CA CYS A 181 3.47 5.14 -0.75
C CYS A 181 3.52 4.57 0.66
N CYS A 182 4.35 5.11 1.52
CA CYS A 182 4.44 4.73 2.93
C CYS A 182 4.12 5.92 3.80
N PHE A 183 3.23 5.75 4.77
CA PHE A 183 2.88 6.78 5.75
C PHE A 183 2.41 6.15 7.06
N ALA A 184 2.50 6.89 8.15
CA ALA A 184 1.89 6.49 9.41
C ALA A 184 0.44 6.97 9.50
N GLU A 185 -0.42 6.19 10.13
CA GLU A 185 -1.70 6.71 10.60
C GLU A 185 -1.45 7.77 11.70
N ASN A 186 -2.14 8.91 11.63
CA ASN A 186 -2.06 9.96 12.64
C ASN A 186 -2.95 9.59 13.84
N GLU A 187 -2.56 8.55 14.58
CA GLU A 187 -3.34 7.99 15.68
C GLU A 187 -3.62 9.02 16.77
N ALA A 188 -2.69 9.92 17.04
CA ALA A 188 -2.87 10.97 18.06
C ALA A 188 -3.98 11.98 17.75
N ARG A 189 -4.33 12.12 16.47
CA ARG A 189 -5.37 13.02 15.98
C ARG A 189 -6.64 12.29 15.55
N SER A 190 -6.62 10.95 15.57
CA SER A 190 -7.76 10.10 15.21
C SER A 190 -8.80 10.11 16.33
N PRO A 191 -10.09 10.35 16.04
CA PRO A 191 -11.16 10.16 17.00
C PRO A 191 -11.60 8.68 17.12
N TRP A 192 -10.99 7.79 16.38
CA TRP A 192 -11.32 6.37 16.32
C TRP A 192 -10.11 5.49 16.62
N GLU A 193 -10.36 4.22 16.85
CA GLU A 193 -9.29 3.23 16.98
C GLU A 193 -8.43 3.15 15.73
N PRO A 194 -7.11 2.86 15.85
CA PRO A 194 -6.22 2.70 14.72
C PRO A 194 -6.59 1.52 13.82
N LEU A 195 -6.25 1.61 12.52
CA LEU A 195 -6.56 0.58 11.53
C LEU A 195 -6.02 -0.81 11.91
N HIS A 196 -4.79 -0.90 12.43
CA HIS A 196 -4.18 -2.20 12.78
C HIS A 196 -4.97 -2.93 13.88
N VAL A 197 -5.57 -2.20 14.82
CA VAL A 197 -6.43 -2.79 15.87
C VAL A 197 -7.69 -3.38 15.26
N GLU A 198 -8.34 -2.66 14.34
CA GLU A 198 -9.48 -3.21 13.58
C GLU A 198 -9.11 -4.42 12.73
N ARG A 199 -7.85 -4.48 12.30
CA ARG A 199 -7.30 -5.61 11.54
C ARG A 199 -6.86 -6.77 12.44
N GLY A 200 -7.16 -6.71 13.74
CA GLY A 200 -6.94 -7.80 14.70
C GLY A 200 -5.61 -7.74 15.45
N CYS A 201 -4.82 -6.67 15.30
CA CYS A 201 -3.64 -6.49 16.12
C CYS A 201 -4.02 -5.97 17.52
N ALA A 202 -3.22 -6.30 18.54
CA ALA A 202 -3.42 -5.77 19.88
C ALA A 202 -3.10 -4.27 19.95
N HIS A 203 -3.77 -3.56 20.84
CA HIS A 203 -3.42 -2.17 21.16
C HIS A 203 -1.94 -2.04 21.55
N GLY A 204 -1.29 -0.98 21.08
CA GLY A 204 0.12 -0.72 21.36
C GLY A 204 1.11 -1.57 20.57
N THR A 205 0.64 -2.49 19.75
CA THR A 205 1.49 -3.25 18.82
C THR A 205 1.87 -2.38 17.62
N SER A 206 3.11 -2.49 17.17
CA SER A 206 3.50 -1.88 15.89
C SER A 206 3.16 -2.83 14.74
N ALA A 207 2.52 -2.31 13.70
CA ALA A 207 2.11 -3.10 12.54
C ALA A 207 2.17 -2.31 11.24
N VAL A 208 2.24 -3.02 10.12
CA VAL A 208 2.01 -2.48 8.78
C VAL A 208 0.74 -3.10 8.19
N THR A 209 -0.06 -2.27 7.53
CA THR A 209 -1.11 -2.73 6.63
C THR A 209 -0.73 -2.34 5.21
N VAL A 210 -0.60 -3.31 4.32
CA VAL A 210 -0.18 -3.07 2.93
C VAL A 210 -1.30 -3.43 1.98
N VAL A 211 -1.62 -2.52 1.08
CA VAL A 211 -2.64 -2.69 0.04
C VAL A 211 -2.15 -2.11 -1.28
N ALA A 212 -2.44 -2.77 -2.38
CA ALA A 212 -2.12 -2.23 -3.70
C ALA A 212 -3.25 -1.33 -4.20
N THR A 213 -2.95 -0.06 -4.49
CA THR A 213 -3.93 0.92 -4.95
C THR A 213 -3.65 1.38 -6.37
N ARG A 214 -4.65 1.97 -7.01
CA ARG A 214 -4.55 2.50 -8.38
C ARG A 214 -4.08 3.96 -8.42
N GLY A 215 -4.04 4.62 -7.28
CA GLY A 215 -3.67 6.02 -7.13
C GLY A 215 -4.26 6.60 -5.86
N ILE A 216 -3.96 7.87 -5.65
CA ILE A 216 -4.47 8.69 -4.55
C ILE A 216 -5.35 9.77 -5.16
N TYR A 217 -6.63 9.79 -4.78
CA TYR A 217 -7.62 10.74 -5.28
C TYR A 217 -7.92 11.77 -4.19
N PRO A 218 -7.57 13.04 -4.37
CA PRO A 218 -7.80 14.07 -3.38
C PRO A 218 -9.28 14.41 -3.24
N VAL A 219 -9.69 14.73 -2.01
CA VAL A 219 -11.01 15.26 -1.68
C VAL A 219 -10.83 16.53 -0.87
N THR A 220 -11.24 17.64 -1.45
CA THR A 220 -11.16 18.96 -0.81
C THR A 220 -12.54 19.38 -0.34
N GLU A 221 -12.67 19.71 0.95
CA GLU A 221 -13.90 20.28 1.49
C GLU A 221 -13.55 21.38 2.50
N GLY A 222 -13.47 22.61 2.01
CA GLY A 222 -13.04 23.78 2.78
C GLY A 222 -14.20 24.66 3.29
N THR A 223 -15.41 24.42 2.83
CA THR A 223 -16.54 25.33 3.06
C THR A 223 -17.58 24.79 4.04
N GLN A 224 -17.78 23.47 4.08
CA GLN A 224 -18.74 22.85 5.00
C GLN A 224 -18.23 22.94 6.44
N THR A 225 -19.11 23.39 7.31
CA THR A 225 -18.81 23.54 8.75
C THR A 225 -19.38 22.40 9.59
N THR A 226 -20.03 21.43 8.94
CA THR A 226 -20.64 20.27 9.59
C THR A 226 -20.03 18.97 9.11
N GLY A 227 -19.87 18.01 10.01
CA GLY A 227 -19.37 16.69 9.64
C GLY A 227 -20.27 15.97 8.64
N GLN A 228 -21.59 16.26 8.63
CA GLN A 228 -22.52 15.74 7.63
C GLN A 228 -22.15 16.24 6.22
N GLY A 229 -21.91 17.55 6.05
CA GLY A 229 -21.50 18.11 4.75
C GLY A 229 -20.16 17.56 4.26
N VAL A 230 -19.20 17.31 5.17
CA VAL A 230 -17.94 16.63 4.81
C VAL A 230 -18.21 15.20 4.30
N VAL A 231 -19.11 14.45 4.97
CA VAL A 231 -19.48 13.10 4.53
C VAL A 231 -20.15 13.12 3.15
N GLU A 232 -21.02 14.07 2.88
CA GLU A 232 -21.69 14.24 1.58
C GLU A 232 -20.67 14.52 0.45
N THR A 233 -19.64 15.33 0.74
CA THR A 233 -18.53 15.58 -0.20
C THR A 233 -17.71 14.31 -0.45
N LEU A 234 -17.41 13.53 0.58
CA LEU A 234 -16.73 12.23 0.43
C LEU A 234 -17.57 11.27 -0.43
N VAL A 235 -18.88 11.17 -0.17
CA VAL A 235 -19.80 10.35 -0.96
C VAL A 235 -19.77 10.76 -2.44
N SER A 236 -19.85 12.06 -2.71
CA SER A 236 -19.81 12.59 -4.07
C SER A 236 -18.48 12.27 -4.78
N ALA A 237 -17.36 12.48 -4.10
CA ALA A 237 -16.03 12.23 -4.66
C ALA A 237 -15.76 10.76 -5.00
N MET A 238 -16.33 9.83 -4.22
CA MET A 238 -16.15 8.39 -4.44
C MET A 238 -17.11 7.79 -5.48
N ARG A 239 -18.14 8.51 -5.91
CA ARG A 239 -19.01 8.12 -7.03
C ARG A 239 -18.30 8.32 -8.37
N TYR A 240 -17.31 7.50 -8.65
CA TYR A 240 -16.41 7.64 -9.77
C TYR A 240 -16.51 6.45 -10.74
N VAL A 241 -17.12 6.67 -11.91
CA VAL A 241 -17.39 5.62 -12.91
C VAL A 241 -16.14 4.96 -13.48
N GLY A 242 -15.02 5.66 -13.55
CA GLY A 242 -13.77 5.17 -14.14
C GLY A 242 -13.02 4.11 -13.32
N THR A 243 -13.49 3.76 -12.10
CA THR A 243 -12.90 2.70 -11.29
C THR A 243 -13.50 1.33 -11.62
N PRO A 244 -12.76 0.22 -11.54
CA PRO A 244 -13.28 -1.11 -11.77
C PRO A 244 -14.07 -1.63 -10.57
N ILE A 245 -15.16 -0.98 -10.23
CA ILE A 245 -16.10 -1.30 -9.14
C ILE A 245 -16.47 -2.78 -9.12
N PHE A 246 -16.61 -3.40 -10.27
CA PHE A 246 -16.91 -4.82 -10.41
C PHE A 246 -15.94 -5.72 -9.61
N HIS A 247 -14.64 -5.46 -9.67
CA HIS A 247 -13.65 -6.23 -8.92
C HIS A 247 -13.78 -5.99 -7.42
N GLN A 248 -14.03 -4.75 -7.01
CA GLN A 248 -14.19 -4.39 -5.60
C GLN A 248 -15.38 -5.13 -4.98
N MET A 249 -16.52 -5.11 -5.62
CA MET A 249 -17.72 -5.80 -5.11
C MET A 249 -17.55 -7.32 -5.00
N ARG A 250 -17.00 -7.98 -6.02
CA ARG A 250 -16.90 -9.44 -6.03
C ARG A 250 -15.84 -10.00 -5.09
N ASN A 251 -14.72 -9.28 -4.94
CA ASN A 251 -13.53 -9.80 -4.30
C ASN A 251 -13.30 -9.23 -2.90
N ARG A 252 -14.23 -8.42 -2.37
CA ARG A 252 -14.06 -7.72 -1.10
C ARG A 252 -12.79 -6.86 -1.09
N ILE A 253 -12.65 -6.06 -2.15
CA ILE A 253 -11.49 -5.20 -2.34
C ILE A 253 -11.71 -3.89 -1.60
N PRO A 254 -10.79 -3.48 -0.72
CA PRO A 254 -10.99 -2.30 0.10
C PRO A 254 -10.86 -0.99 -0.68
N VAL A 255 -11.49 0.02 -0.12
CA VAL A 255 -11.22 1.43 -0.41
C VAL A 255 -10.64 2.05 0.84
N VAL A 256 -9.41 2.55 0.76
CA VAL A 256 -8.81 3.31 1.86
C VAL A 256 -9.31 4.74 1.79
N VAL A 257 -9.87 5.24 2.87
CA VAL A 257 -10.30 6.64 3.02
C VAL A 257 -9.39 7.29 4.05
N ALA A 258 -8.46 8.10 3.57
CA ALA A 258 -7.52 8.83 4.41
C ALA A 258 -8.09 10.21 4.70
N LEU A 259 -8.58 10.39 5.92
CA LEU A 259 -9.19 11.63 6.38
C LEU A 259 -8.12 12.53 7.01
N CYS A 260 -8.09 13.81 6.62
CA CYS A 260 -7.33 14.77 7.40
C CYS A 260 -7.92 14.89 8.81
N PRO A 261 -7.12 15.30 9.82
CA PRO A 261 -7.58 15.37 11.20
C PRO A 261 -8.83 16.22 11.42
N GLU A 262 -8.95 17.37 10.72
CA GLU A 262 -10.11 18.26 10.82
C GLU A 262 -11.40 17.56 10.36
N HIS A 263 -11.38 16.95 9.17
CA HIS A 263 -12.52 16.20 8.65
C HIS A 263 -12.92 15.05 9.58
N ALA A 264 -11.94 14.26 10.04
CA ALA A 264 -12.21 13.15 10.95
C ALA A 264 -12.88 13.59 12.24
N GLN A 265 -12.42 14.70 12.84
CA GLN A 265 -12.99 15.25 14.07
C GLN A 265 -14.38 15.84 13.86
N GLU A 266 -14.62 16.54 12.75
CA GLU A 266 -15.95 17.08 12.42
C GLU A 266 -16.97 15.97 12.17
N ILE A 267 -16.59 14.93 11.44
CA ILE A 267 -17.40 13.75 11.21
C ILE A 267 -17.75 13.06 12.54
N ALA A 268 -16.77 12.90 13.42
CA ALA A 268 -16.99 12.31 14.73
C ALA A 268 -17.92 13.17 15.63
N ARG A 269 -17.76 14.51 15.62
CA ARG A 269 -18.65 15.44 16.35
C ARG A 269 -20.08 15.41 15.82
N ALA A 270 -20.29 15.10 14.54
CA ALA A 270 -21.61 14.89 13.96
C ALA A 270 -22.22 13.51 14.31
N GLY A 271 -21.57 12.75 15.20
CA GLY A 271 -22.07 11.47 15.70
C GLY A 271 -21.76 10.28 14.79
N PHE A 272 -20.86 10.43 13.81
CA PHE A 272 -20.37 9.30 13.04
C PHE A 272 -19.20 8.63 13.77
N GLY A 273 -19.52 7.59 14.53
CA GLY A 273 -18.51 6.58 14.88
C GLY A 273 -18.09 5.81 13.61
N ARG A 274 -16.96 5.13 13.67
CA ARG A 274 -16.36 4.45 12.50
C ARG A 274 -17.36 3.50 11.80
N ARG A 275 -18.07 2.67 12.55
CA ARG A 275 -19.07 1.75 12.00
C ARG A 275 -20.19 2.49 11.26
N ARG A 276 -20.77 3.51 11.90
CA ARG A 276 -21.84 4.31 11.29
C ARG A 276 -21.39 5.02 10.02
N LEU A 277 -20.16 5.53 10.00
CA LEU A 277 -19.60 6.15 8.80
C LEU A 277 -19.48 5.15 7.66
N ARG A 278 -18.95 3.94 7.91
CA ARG A 278 -18.86 2.88 6.92
C ARG A 278 -20.23 2.46 6.37
N GLU A 279 -21.19 2.24 7.26
CA GLU A 279 -22.56 1.89 6.87
C GLU A 279 -23.18 2.99 5.98
N HIS A 280 -22.95 4.26 6.34
CA HIS A 280 -23.43 5.39 5.55
C HIS A 280 -22.72 5.47 4.18
N LEU A 281 -21.40 5.36 4.14
CA LEU A 281 -20.66 5.32 2.89
C LEU A 281 -21.12 4.15 1.99
N TYR A 282 -21.35 2.98 2.57
CA TYR A 282 -21.86 1.83 1.83
C TYR A 282 -23.28 2.06 1.27
N ALA A 283 -24.12 2.73 2.03
CA ALA A 283 -25.49 3.05 1.58
C ALA A 283 -25.51 4.11 0.48
N GLU A 284 -24.62 5.09 0.55
CA GLU A 284 -24.71 6.29 -0.29
C GLU A 284 -23.73 6.29 -1.48
N VAL A 285 -22.53 5.70 -1.33
CA VAL A 285 -21.53 5.64 -2.44
C VAL A 285 -21.92 4.54 -3.41
N ARG A 286 -22.91 4.86 -4.23
CA ARG A 286 -23.48 3.93 -5.22
C ARG A 286 -23.63 4.63 -6.58
N LEU A 287 -23.51 3.85 -7.63
CA LEU A 287 -23.69 4.29 -9.02
C LEU A 287 -24.88 3.57 -9.64
N PRO A 288 -25.71 4.24 -10.46
CA PRO A 288 -26.82 3.58 -11.12
C PRO A 288 -26.34 2.64 -12.23
N VAL A 289 -27.07 1.56 -12.46
CA VAL A 289 -26.75 0.55 -13.48
C VAL A 289 -26.54 1.20 -14.85
N ARG A 290 -27.35 2.20 -15.25
CA ARG A 290 -27.19 2.90 -16.54
C ARG A 290 -25.83 3.54 -16.74
N GLU A 291 -25.13 3.91 -15.67
CA GLU A 291 -23.77 4.49 -15.77
C GLU A 291 -22.67 3.43 -15.85
N LEU A 292 -22.97 2.22 -15.43
CA LEU A 292 -22.03 1.10 -15.37
C LEU A 292 -22.19 0.10 -16.51
N LYS A 293 -23.42 -0.15 -16.95
CA LYS A 293 -23.74 -1.16 -17.97
C LYS A 293 -23.09 -0.81 -19.31
N GLY A 294 -22.31 -1.75 -19.84
CA GLY A 294 -21.55 -1.53 -21.08
C GLY A 294 -20.28 -0.68 -20.93
N ARG A 295 -19.94 -0.28 -19.73
CA ARG A 295 -18.72 0.50 -19.44
C ARG A 295 -17.78 -0.29 -18.51
N VAL A 296 -16.51 0.06 -18.52
CA VAL A 296 -15.46 -0.61 -17.75
C VAL A 296 -15.48 -2.11 -18.03
N TYR A 297 -15.70 -2.95 -17.06
CA TYR A 297 -15.80 -4.41 -17.23
C TYR A 297 -17.24 -4.94 -17.16
N TYR A 298 -18.24 -4.09 -16.97
CA TYR A 298 -19.62 -4.53 -16.83
C TYR A 298 -20.27 -5.05 -18.11
N GLY A 299 -19.78 -4.69 -19.27
CA GLY A 299 -20.24 -5.24 -20.54
C GLY A 299 -19.75 -6.65 -20.85
N THR A 300 -18.75 -7.16 -20.13
CA THR A 300 -18.06 -8.42 -20.45
C THR A 300 -18.17 -9.49 -19.37
N ARG A 301 -18.81 -9.21 -18.23
CA ARG A 301 -18.89 -10.12 -17.09
C ARG A 301 -20.30 -10.13 -16.49
N ALA A 302 -20.70 -11.28 -15.96
CA ALA A 302 -21.95 -11.41 -15.25
C ALA A 302 -22.03 -10.48 -14.03
N TRP A 303 -23.16 -9.80 -13.88
CA TRP A 303 -23.48 -9.02 -12.71
C TRP A 303 -23.64 -9.91 -11.48
N PRO A 304 -23.43 -9.42 -10.26
CA PRO A 304 -23.83 -10.12 -9.04
C PRO A 304 -25.36 -10.36 -9.06
N ASP A 305 -25.79 -11.54 -8.62
CA ASP A 305 -27.19 -11.95 -8.67
C ASP A 305 -28.15 -11.06 -7.87
N TRP A 306 -27.62 -10.29 -6.90
CA TRP A 306 -28.39 -9.35 -6.09
C TRP A 306 -28.58 -7.97 -6.74
N ILE A 307 -28.04 -7.74 -7.95
CA ILE A 307 -28.24 -6.52 -8.73
C ILE A 307 -29.20 -6.80 -9.87
N ASP A 308 -30.33 -6.11 -9.88
CA ASP A 308 -31.20 -6.11 -11.04
C ASP A 308 -30.58 -5.24 -12.15
N GLU A 309 -29.90 -5.89 -13.10
CA GLU A 309 -29.29 -5.19 -14.22
C GLU A 309 -30.31 -4.72 -15.27
N SER A 310 -31.58 -5.13 -15.17
CA SER A 310 -32.66 -4.67 -16.04
C SER A 310 -33.22 -3.32 -15.59
N ASP A 311 -33.08 -2.96 -14.34
CA ASP A 311 -33.44 -1.65 -13.82
C ASP A 311 -32.26 -0.66 -13.98
N PRO A 312 -32.36 0.32 -14.89
CA PRO A 312 -31.27 1.30 -15.10
C PRO A 312 -31.00 2.19 -13.89
N GLU A 313 -31.95 2.32 -12.97
CA GLU A 313 -31.83 3.14 -11.75
C GLU A 313 -31.39 2.33 -10.52
N ALA A 314 -31.31 1.00 -10.63
CA ALA A 314 -30.77 0.18 -9.55
C ALA A 314 -29.36 0.66 -9.17
N ARG A 315 -29.11 0.82 -7.87
CA ARG A 315 -27.92 1.47 -7.35
C ARG A 315 -26.91 0.44 -6.83
N VAL A 316 -25.73 0.44 -7.43
CA VAL A 316 -24.64 -0.49 -7.19
C VAL A 316 -23.60 0.12 -6.26
N PRO A 317 -23.28 -0.49 -5.09
CA PRO A 317 -22.25 0.02 -4.20
C PRO A 317 -20.86 -0.19 -4.82
N ILE A 318 -19.89 0.61 -4.40
CA ILE A 318 -18.49 0.50 -4.90
C ILE A 318 -17.66 -0.55 -4.18
N VAL A 319 -18.13 -1.09 -3.06
CA VAL A 319 -17.49 -2.15 -2.28
C VAL A 319 -18.51 -3.24 -1.95
N ALA A 320 -18.05 -4.42 -1.54
CA ALA A 320 -18.93 -5.55 -1.24
C ALA A 320 -19.67 -5.38 0.10
N THR A 321 -19.03 -4.83 1.10
CA THR A 321 -19.58 -4.63 2.45
C THR A 321 -19.09 -3.31 3.05
N PRO A 322 -19.78 -2.80 4.09
CA PRO A 322 -19.29 -1.60 4.81
C PRO A 322 -17.85 -1.72 5.32
N ASP A 323 -17.43 -2.91 5.73
CA ASP A 323 -16.09 -3.15 6.29
C ASP A 323 -14.97 -3.05 5.26
N ASP A 324 -15.31 -3.01 3.98
CA ASP A 324 -14.34 -2.80 2.90
C ASP A 324 -13.97 -1.30 2.72
N PHE A 325 -14.59 -0.37 3.48
CA PHE A 325 -14.09 0.98 3.65
C PHE A 325 -13.08 1.02 4.81
N TRP A 326 -11.80 1.15 4.51
CA TRP A 326 -10.75 1.28 5.51
C TRP A 326 -10.51 2.76 5.83
N LEU A 327 -10.95 3.18 7.00
CA LEU A 327 -10.84 4.56 7.43
C LEU A 327 -9.54 4.76 8.19
N VAL A 328 -8.73 5.72 7.78
CA VAL A 328 -7.50 6.11 8.47
C VAL A 328 -7.44 7.62 8.62
N VAL A 329 -6.85 8.12 9.68
CA VAL A 329 -6.55 9.55 9.80
C VAL A 329 -5.11 9.77 9.36
N ALA A 330 -4.91 10.61 8.36
CA ALA A 330 -3.59 10.94 7.83
C ALA A 330 -3.58 12.35 7.25
N GLY A 331 -2.45 13.01 7.34
CA GLY A 331 -2.28 14.38 6.88
C GLY A 331 -2.20 15.41 8.01
N GLY A 332 -1.88 16.63 7.61
CA GLY A 332 -1.95 17.82 8.45
C GLY A 332 -3.30 18.50 8.40
N ASP A 333 -3.38 19.68 8.97
CA ASP A 333 -4.55 20.56 8.85
C ASP A 333 -4.58 21.18 7.44
N GLY A 334 -5.78 21.62 7.01
CA GLY A 334 -5.99 22.22 5.68
C GLY A 334 -7.16 21.63 4.89
N ARG A 335 -7.97 20.76 5.50
CA ARG A 335 -9.25 20.26 4.96
C ARG A 335 -9.12 19.54 3.60
N HIS A 336 -8.04 18.80 3.44
CA HIS A 336 -7.80 17.90 2.31
C HIS A 336 -7.73 16.46 2.80
N SER A 337 -8.65 15.64 2.35
CA SER A 337 -8.67 14.20 2.53
C SER A 337 -8.34 13.48 1.21
N ALA A 338 -8.25 12.18 1.22
CA ALA A 338 -8.05 11.39 0.02
C ALA A 338 -8.75 10.04 0.11
N TRP A 339 -9.03 9.43 -1.02
CA TRP A 339 -9.45 8.05 -1.10
C TRP A 339 -8.59 7.28 -2.11
N MET A 340 -8.42 5.99 -1.87
CA MET A 340 -7.52 5.13 -2.63
C MET A 340 -8.20 3.80 -2.87
N PRO A 341 -8.78 3.56 -4.07
CA PRO A 341 -9.35 2.27 -4.40
C PRO A 341 -8.24 1.24 -4.58
N ALA A 342 -8.35 0.12 -3.90
CA ALA A 342 -7.42 -0.97 -4.10
C ALA A 342 -7.60 -1.62 -5.48
N TRP A 343 -6.59 -2.34 -5.92
CA TRP A 343 -6.55 -2.93 -7.26
C TRP A 343 -7.08 -4.37 -7.28
N GLY A 344 -7.98 -4.59 -8.22
CA GLY A 344 -8.27 -5.90 -8.81
C GLY A 344 -8.72 -6.99 -7.83
N VAL A 345 -7.80 -7.75 -7.33
CA VAL A 345 -8.00 -8.85 -6.38
C VAL A 345 -7.27 -8.65 -5.06
N CYS A 346 -6.58 -7.52 -4.89
CA CYS A 346 -5.80 -7.22 -3.69
C CYS A 346 -6.73 -6.85 -2.53
N ARG A 347 -6.82 -7.72 -1.53
CA ARG A 347 -7.54 -7.47 -0.28
C ARG A 347 -6.68 -6.77 0.77
N GLY A 348 -5.37 -6.63 0.49
CA GLY A 348 -4.39 -6.15 1.43
C GLY A 348 -4.11 -7.12 2.58
N ALA A 349 -3.00 -6.91 3.24
CA ALA A 349 -2.57 -7.74 4.37
C ALA A 349 -2.00 -6.88 5.49
N THR A 350 -2.12 -7.37 6.73
CA THR A 350 -1.58 -6.71 7.93
C THR A 350 -0.59 -7.64 8.61
N GLU A 351 0.59 -7.12 8.92
CA GLU A 351 1.67 -7.84 9.60
C GLU A 351 2.16 -7.06 10.82
N VAL A 352 2.37 -7.78 11.91
CA VAL A 352 3.02 -7.22 13.10
C VAL A 352 4.50 -7.00 12.79
N ILE A 353 5.02 -5.85 13.21
CA ILE A 353 6.43 -5.52 13.10
C ILE A 353 7.17 -6.16 14.26
N GLU A 354 8.05 -7.09 13.96
CA GLU A 354 8.94 -7.71 14.94
C GLU A 354 10.12 -6.78 15.20
N GLU A 355 10.15 -6.21 16.38
CA GLU A 355 11.26 -5.37 16.82
C GLU A 355 12.40 -6.22 17.38
N SER A 356 13.66 -5.81 17.12
CA SER A 356 14.89 -6.50 17.58
C SER A 356 15.06 -6.47 19.09
#